data_669dba8852acd12794f52e6552823123
#
_entry.id   669dba8852acd12794f52e6552823123
#
_cell.length_a   1.000
_cell.length_b   1.000
_cell.length_c   1.000
_cell.angle_alpha   90.00
_cell.angle_beta   90.00
_cell.angle_gamma   90.00
#
_symmetry.space_group_name_H-M   'P 1'
#
loop_
_entity.id
_entity.type
_entity.pdbx_description
1 polymer ?
#
loop_
_entity_poly.entity_id
_entity_poly.type
_entity_poly.pdbx_seq_one_letter_code
_entity_poly.pdbx_strand_id
1 'polypeptide(L)'
;IERANSGHVMAYGGDAITKQATSMFQELCGTDVDVLFTFNGTGSNIVALGSLLRAAESVICSEWAHIHVDETGAPEHALGIKLQDVNSPDAKVTPAHIIAAASALGNVHHVQPGVVSITQATELGTVYSVEEIRAICDTAHSFGMRVHLDGARISNATASLGGDAATFRALTFEAGVDVVSFGGTKNAMFGAEAVLLRRGVASDRSGFIRKQNTQLPSKMRYTSAQFVEALT
;
A
#
# COMPACT_ATOMS: atom_id res chain seq x y z
N ILE A 1 9.62 12.94 -18.19
CA ILE A 1 9.78 14.18 -17.36
C ILE A 1 9.89 15.40 -18.27
N GLU A 2 10.73 15.39 -19.29
CA GLU A 2 10.91 16.53 -20.20
C GLU A 2 9.59 17.01 -20.84
N ARG A 3 8.80 16.07 -21.38
CA ARG A 3 7.47 16.38 -21.92
C ARG A 3 6.52 17.00 -20.89
N ALA A 4 6.67 16.64 -19.63
CA ALA A 4 5.87 17.21 -18.53
C ALA A 4 6.32 18.62 -18.10
N ASN A 5 7.49 19.09 -18.58
CA ASN A 5 8.07 20.38 -18.20
C ASN A 5 7.61 21.54 -19.12
N SER A 6 6.45 21.47 -19.70
CA SER A 6 5.92 22.53 -20.55
C SER A 6 4.76 23.30 -19.91
N GLY A 7 4.69 24.60 -20.15
CA GLY A 7 3.56 25.45 -19.77
C GLY A 7 3.34 25.60 -18.26
N HIS A 8 2.31 26.38 -17.92
CA HIS A 8 1.80 26.54 -16.57
C HIS A 8 0.62 25.60 -16.34
N VAL A 9 0.66 24.87 -15.19
CA VAL A 9 -0.40 23.98 -14.75
C VAL A 9 -0.63 24.13 -13.25
N MET A 10 -1.81 23.74 -12.80
CA MET A 10 -2.13 23.73 -11.38
C MET A 10 -1.19 22.80 -10.61
N ALA A 11 -0.75 23.26 -9.43
CA ALA A 11 0.11 22.48 -8.54
C ALA A 11 -0.69 21.36 -7.83
N TYR A 12 0.05 20.52 -7.09
CA TYR A 12 -0.48 19.52 -6.18
C TYR A 12 -1.41 18.49 -6.83
N GLY A 13 -1.17 18.15 -8.10
CA GLY A 13 -1.94 17.14 -8.82
C GLY A 13 -3.18 17.69 -9.56
N GLY A 14 -3.37 19.02 -9.60
CA GLY A 14 -4.44 19.64 -10.37
C GLY A 14 -4.22 19.70 -11.89
N ASP A 15 -3.23 18.97 -12.40
CA ASP A 15 -2.80 18.97 -13.80
C ASP A 15 -3.35 17.78 -14.59
N ALA A 16 -3.31 17.87 -15.92
CA ALA A 16 -3.84 16.84 -16.81
C ALA A 16 -3.03 15.54 -16.78
N ILE A 17 -1.71 15.62 -16.57
CA ILE A 17 -0.84 14.43 -16.50
C ILE A 17 -1.16 13.61 -15.26
N THR A 18 -1.37 14.27 -14.12
CA THR A 18 -1.79 13.58 -12.88
C THR A 18 -3.16 12.94 -13.03
N LYS A 19 -4.12 13.61 -13.70
CA LYS A 19 -5.42 13.02 -14.01
C LYS A 19 -5.29 11.79 -14.90
N GLN A 20 -4.46 11.86 -15.94
CA GLN A 20 -4.19 10.74 -16.84
C GLN A 20 -3.61 9.54 -16.07
N ALA A 21 -2.56 9.74 -15.27
CA ALA A 21 -1.97 8.69 -14.46
C ALA A 21 -2.99 8.06 -13.48
N THR A 22 -3.85 8.88 -12.87
CA THR A 22 -4.94 8.40 -12.02
C THR A 22 -5.89 7.48 -12.77
N SER A 23 -6.34 7.88 -13.98
CA SER A 23 -7.23 7.06 -14.81
C SER A 23 -6.57 5.73 -15.22
N MET A 24 -5.27 5.74 -15.55
CA MET A 24 -4.54 4.53 -15.90
C MET A 24 -4.43 3.54 -14.71
N PHE A 25 -4.24 4.04 -13.49
CA PHE A 25 -4.29 3.19 -12.31
C PHE A 25 -5.69 2.63 -12.04
N GLN A 26 -6.75 3.42 -12.22
CA GLN A 26 -8.13 2.94 -12.09
C GLN A 26 -8.44 1.83 -13.10
N GLU A 27 -7.97 1.97 -14.33
CA GLU A 27 -8.08 0.94 -15.37
C GLU A 27 -7.26 -0.31 -14.99
N LEU A 28 -6.00 -0.15 -14.57
CA LEU A 28 -5.15 -1.24 -14.12
C LEU A 28 -5.81 -2.03 -12.97
N CYS A 29 -6.36 -1.34 -11.99
CA CYS A 29 -7.01 -1.95 -10.81
C CYS A 29 -8.32 -2.65 -11.15
N GLY A 30 -9.02 -2.26 -12.21
CA GLY A 30 -10.32 -2.82 -12.59
C GLY A 30 -11.43 -2.61 -11.56
N THR A 31 -11.22 -1.72 -10.60
CA THR A 31 -12.16 -1.37 -9.53
C THR A 31 -12.02 0.09 -9.14
N ASP A 32 -12.99 0.61 -8.41
CA ASP A 32 -13.00 2.01 -7.99
C ASP A 32 -11.99 2.25 -6.86
N VAL A 33 -10.92 2.96 -7.20
CA VAL A 33 -9.83 3.33 -6.29
C VAL A 33 -9.56 4.82 -6.32
N ASP A 34 -9.20 5.36 -5.16
CA ASP A 34 -8.55 6.65 -5.06
C ASP A 34 -7.02 6.46 -5.17
N VAL A 35 -6.36 7.33 -5.92
CA VAL A 35 -4.92 7.25 -6.20
C VAL A 35 -4.21 8.44 -5.59
N LEU A 36 -3.28 8.18 -4.69
CA LEU A 36 -2.44 9.20 -4.05
C LEU A 36 -0.98 8.98 -4.44
N PHE A 37 -0.45 9.83 -5.32
CA PHE A 37 0.96 9.78 -5.69
C PHE A 37 1.83 10.28 -4.54
N THR A 38 2.91 9.56 -4.28
CA THR A 38 3.93 9.82 -3.26
C THR A 38 5.31 9.67 -3.92
N PHE A 39 6.41 9.95 -3.21
CA PHE A 39 7.73 9.92 -3.84
C PHE A 39 8.75 9.00 -3.15
N ASN A 40 8.36 8.30 -2.09
CA ASN A 40 9.16 7.22 -1.49
C ASN A 40 8.29 6.18 -0.82
N GLY A 41 8.83 4.95 -0.67
CA GLY A 41 8.11 3.79 -0.16
C GLY A 41 7.68 3.95 1.30
N THR A 42 8.56 4.43 2.18
CA THR A 42 8.25 4.68 3.60
C THR A 42 7.07 5.63 3.76
N GLY A 43 7.08 6.74 3.01
CA GLY A 43 5.96 7.69 3.03
C GLY A 43 4.67 7.08 2.48
N SER A 44 4.76 6.21 1.46
CA SER A 44 3.61 5.46 0.94
C SER A 44 3.01 4.55 2.00
N ASN A 45 3.84 3.79 2.72
CA ASN A 45 3.41 2.90 3.79
C ASN A 45 2.74 3.68 4.94
N ILE A 46 3.31 4.82 5.36
CA ILE A 46 2.69 5.69 6.36
C ILE A 46 1.31 6.19 5.88
N VAL A 47 1.20 6.65 4.64
CA VAL A 47 -0.08 7.12 4.08
C VAL A 47 -1.08 5.98 3.98
N ALA A 48 -0.67 4.81 3.50
CA ALA A 48 -1.51 3.63 3.37
C ALA A 48 -2.06 3.18 4.73
N LEU A 49 -1.17 2.92 5.69
CA LEU A 49 -1.53 2.48 7.03
C LEU A 49 -2.39 3.51 7.77
N GLY A 50 -2.00 4.79 7.73
CA GLY A 50 -2.76 5.86 8.37
C GLY A 50 -4.16 6.07 7.78
N SER A 51 -4.36 5.66 6.51
CA SER A 51 -5.68 5.70 5.86
C SER A 51 -6.61 4.60 6.34
N LEU A 52 -6.07 3.52 6.91
CA LEU A 52 -6.84 2.36 7.38
C LEU A 52 -7.04 2.37 8.91
N LEU A 53 -6.06 2.86 9.66
CA LEU A 53 -5.98 2.74 11.11
C LEU A 53 -6.87 3.76 11.82
N ARG A 54 -7.35 3.32 12.98
CA ARG A 54 -8.05 4.13 13.99
C ARG A 54 -7.19 4.24 15.25
N ALA A 55 -7.58 5.11 16.17
CA ALA A 55 -6.91 5.23 17.46
C ALA A 55 -6.93 3.88 18.23
N ALA A 56 -5.83 3.57 18.91
CA ALA A 56 -5.59 2.34 19.65
C ALA A 56 -5.43 1.06 18.80
N GLU A 57 -5.45 1.18 17.47
CA GLU A 57 -5.21 0.03 16.60
C GLU A 57 -3.71 -0.21 16.35
N SER A 58 -3.40 -1.43 15.92
CA SER A 58 -2.07 -1.92 15.59
C SER A 58 -2.05 -2.59 14.23
N VAL A 59 -0.84 -2.81 13.71
CA VAL A 59 -0.59 -3.50 12.44
C VAL A 59 0.08 -4.83 12.71
N ILE A 60 -0.50 -5.92 12.20
CA ILE A 60 0.15 -7.24 12.16
C ILE A 60 1.02 -7.30 10.91
N CYS A 61 2.27 -7.65 11.04
CA CYS A 61 3.21 -7.79 9.91
C CYS A 61 4.21 -8.93 10.15
N SER A 62 4.93 -9.35 9.10
CA SER A 62 6.07 -10.25 9.23
C SER A 62 7.20 -9.60 10.03
N GLU A 63 7.97 -10.38 10.77
CA GLU A 63 9.24 -9.94 11.40
C GLU A 63 10.24 -9.37 10.38
N TRP A 64 10.11 -9.73 9.10
CA TRP A 64 10.94 -9.24 7.99
C TRP A 64 10.35 -8.02 7.28
N ALA A 65 9.12 -7.62 7.61
CA ALA A 65 8.44 -6.53 6.91
C ALA A 65 9.27 -5.24 6.94
N HIS A 66 9.39 -4.58 5.78
CA HIS A 66 10.15 -3.33 5.63
C HIS A 66 9.72 -2.27 6.66
N ILE A 67 8.41 -2.15 6.91
CA ILE A 67 7.85 -1.23 7.91
C ILE A 67 8.35 -1.52 9.34
N HIS A 68 8.74 -2.77 9.63
CA HIS A 68 9.24 -3.19 10.94
C HIS A 68 10.76 -3.02 11.04
N VAL A 69 11.51 -3.41 9.99
CA VAL A 69 12.97 -3.54 10.03
C VAL A 69 13.69 -2.30 9.47
N ASP A 70 13.27 -1.81 8.31
CA ASP A 70 14.07 -0.90 7.47
C ASP A 70 13.47 0.52 7.31
N GLU A 71 12.51 0.90 8.15
CA GLU A 71 11.94 2.26 8.16
C GLU A 71 12.22 3.04 9.46
N THR A 72 13.14 2.54 10.29
CA THR A 72 13.58 3.23 11.53
C THR A 72 12.41 3.59 12.45
N GLY A 73 11.35 2.75 12.50
CA GLY A 73 10.14 3.02 13.28
C GLY A 73 9.28 4.18 12.74
N ALA A 74 9.43 4.54 11.46
CA ALA A 74 8.71 5.68 10.88
C ALA A 74 7.17 5.55 10.95
N PRO A 75 6.55 4.38 10.66
CA PRO A 75 5.10 4.22 10.81
C PRO A 75 4.65 4.39 12.27
N GLU A 76 5.37 3.82 13.22
CA GLU A 76 5.04 3.93 14.65
C GLU A 76 5.16 5.37 15.14
N HIS A 77 6.24 6.06 14.74
CA HIS A 77 6.46 7.46 15.08
C HIS A 77 5.42 8.40 14.47
N ALA A 78 5.16 8.26 13.18
CA ALA A 78 4.27 9.19 12.46
C ALA A 78 2.79 8.99 12.80
N LEU A 79 2.38 7.76 13.09
CA LEU A 79 0.98 7.40 13.30
C LEU A 79 0.63 7.13 14.78
N GLY A 80 1.63 7.02 15.66
CA GLY A 80 1.42 6.68 17.06
C GLY A 80 0.83 5.29 17.26
N ILE A 81 1.21 4.34 16.42
CA ILE A 81 0.69 2.97 16.41
C ILE A 81 1.70 1.99 17.00
N LYS A 82 1.30 0.72 17.09
CA LYS A 82 2.20 -0.39 17.38
C LYS A 82 2.22 -1.35 16.20
N LEU A 83 3.43 -1.76 15.79
CA LEU A 83 3.60 -2.93 14.94
C LEU A 83 3.62 -4.19 15.81
N GLN A 84 2.95 -5.25 15.36
CA GLN A 84 2.92 -6.57 15.97
C GLN A 84 3.52 -7.54 14.96
N ASP A 85 4.83 -7.72 15.06
CA ASP A 85 5.55 -8.65 14.21
C ASP A 85 5.22 -10.09 14.57
N VAL A 86 5.18 -10.95 13.56
CA VAL A 86 4.97 -12.38 13.70
C VAL A 86 6.16 -13.15 13.14
N ASN A 87 6.55 -14.23 13.82
CA ASN A 87 7.60 -15.11 13.33
C ASN A 87 7.15 -15.80 12.03
N SER A 88 7.86 -15.56 10.97
CA SER A 88 7.52 -16.01 9.61
C SER A 88 8.82 -16.30 8.83
N PRO A 89 9.34 -17.53 8.89
CA PRO A 89 10.64 -17.89 8.29
C PRO A 89 10.74 -17.61 6.78
N ASP A 90 9.63 -17.56 6.09
CA ASP A 90 9.52 -17.24 4.66
C ASP A 90 9.03 -15.81 4.39
N ALA A 91 8.98 -14.97 5.43
CA ALA A 91 8.45 -13.60 5.43
C ALA A 91 6.94 -13.48 5.12
N LYS A 92 6.18 -14.58 5.24
CA LYS A 92 4.75 -14.58 4.96
C LYS A 92 3.92 -14.57 6.24
N VAL A 93 2.99 -13.62 6.34
CA VAL A 93 1.89 -13.67 7.30
C VAL A 93 0.89 -14.74 6.85
N THR A 94 0.30 -15.45 7.80
CA THR A 94 -0.70 -16.50 7.54
C THR A 94 -2.02 -16.23 8.27
N PRO A 95 -3.13 -16.86 7.88
CA PRO A 95 -4.38 -16.81 8.66
C PRO A 95 -4.22 -17.17 10.12
N ALA A 96 -3.34 -18.12 10.46
CA ALA A 96 -3.09 -18.52 11.85
C ALA A 96 -2.51 -17.38 12.70
N HIS A 97 -1.62 -16.56 12.12
CA HIS A 97 -1.07 -15.37 12.80
C HIS A 97 -2.17 -14.35 13.10
N ILE A 98 -3.10 -14.13 12.17
CA ILE A 98 -4.23 -13.20 12.32
C ILE A 98 -5.16 -13.69 13.42
N ILE A 99 -5.52 -14.98 13.42
CA ILE A 99 -6.39 -15.60 14.45
C ILE A 99 -5.74 -15.47 15.83
N ALA A 100 -4.45 -15.72 15.95
CA ALA A 100 -3.73 -15.56 17.21
C ALA A 100 -3.77 -14.11 17.73
N ALA A 101 -3.51 -13.13 16.87
CA ALA A 101 -3.57 -11.72 17.22
C ALA A 101 -4.99 -11.26 17.57
N ALA A 102 -6.01 -11.79 16.90
CA ALA A 102 -7.43 -11.46 17.15
C ALA A 102 -7.89 -11.78 18.58
N SER A 103 -7.16 -12.62 19.33
CA SER A 103 -7.42 -12.88 20.74
C SER A 103 -7.33 -11.63 21.64
N ALA A 104 -6.67 -10.56 21.17
CA ALA A 104 -6.58 -9.28 21.86
C ALA A 104 -7.83 -8.38 21.69
N LEU A 105 -8.69 -8.69 20.73
CA LEU A 105 -9.86 -7.86 20.40
C LEU A 105 -10.81 -7.72 21.62
N GLY A 106 -11.22 -6.48 21.87
CA GLY A 106 -12.12 -6.15 22.98
C GLY A 106 -11.47 -6.08 24.37
N ASN A 107 -10.21 -6.47 24.52
CA ASN A 107 -9.48 -6.30 25.77
C ASN A 107 -8.92 -4.88 25.87
N VAL A 108 -9.40 -4.09 26.83
CA VAL A 108 -9.04 -2.67 27.04
C VAL A 108 -7.56 -2.46 27.41
N HIS A 109 -6.88 -3.51 27.84
CA HIS A 109 -5.44 -3.46 28.19
C HIS A 109 -4.52 -3.72 26.99
N HIS A 110 -5.06 -4.13 25.85
CA HIS A 110 -4.29 -4.49 24.66
C HIS A 110 -4.55 -3.53 23.50
N VAL A 111 -3.55 -3.27 22.68
CA VAL A 111 -3.76 -2.64 21.37
C VAL A 111 -4.68 -3.52 20.55
N GLN A 112 -5.53 -2.92 19.74
CA GLN A 112 -6.52 -3.64 18.95
C GLN A 112 -5.95 -3.92 17.57
N PRO A 113 -5.77 -5.17 17.12
CA PRO A 113 -5.33 -5.45 15.77
C PRO A 113 -6.36 -4.94 14.76
N GLY A 114 -5.95 -3.96 13.95
CA GLY A 114 -6.82 -3.27 12.99
C GLY A 114 -6.41 -3.45 11.54
N VAL A 115 -5.12 -3.68 11.28
CA VAL A 115 -4.59 -3.86 9.93
C VAL A 115 -3.65 -5.07 9.90
N VAL A 116 -3.75 -5.84 8.82
CA VAL A 116 -2.74 -6.84 8.42
C VAL A 116 -1.95 -6.26 7.27
N SER A 117 -0.63 -6.17 7.39
CA SER A 117 0.27 -5.71 6.34
C SER A 117 1.09 -6.88 5.81
N ILE A 118 0.98 -7.14 4.51
CA ILE A 118 1.77 -8.13 3.79
C ILE A 118 2.63 -7.45 2.73
N THR A 119 3.76 -8.05 2.36
CA THR A 119 4.66 -7.51 1.33
C THR A 119 4.71 -8.44 0.10
N GLN A 120 4.56 -7.88 -1.10
CA GLN A 120 4.56 -8.65 -2.35
C GLN A 120 5.49 -8.00 -3.41
N ALA A 121 6.58 -8.64 -3.88
CA ALA A 121 7.18 -9.84 -3.26
C ALA A 121 7.83 -9.48 -1.92
N THR A 122 7.97 -10.48 -1.03
CA THR A 122 8.50 -10.28 0.32
C THR A 122 9.96 -9.85 0.32
N GLU A 123 10.47 -9.43 1.46
CA GLU A 123 11.88 -9.04 1.66
C GLU A 123 12.85 -10.20 1.43
N LEU A 124 12.40 -11.44 1.60
CA LEU A 124 13.16 -12.65 1.31
C LEU A 124 13.00 -13.16 -0.13
N GLY A 125 12.21 -12.44 -0.97
CA GLY A 125 11.97 -12.81 -2.36
C GLY A 125 10.92 -13.90 -2.56
N THR A 126 10.20 -14.31 -1.52
CA THR A 126 9.06 -15.21 -1.65
C THR A 126 7.87 -14.46 -2.22
N VAL A 127 6.95 -15.18 -2.85
CA VAL A 127 5.77 -14.62 -3.50
C VAL A 127 4.52 -15.31 -2.96
N TYR A 128 3.55 -14.52 -2.50
CA TYR A 128 2.23 -15.03 -2.15
C TYR A 128 1.47 -15.45 -3.40
N SER A 129 0.79 -16.59 -3.36
CA SER A 129 -0.21 -16.92 -4.36
C SER A 129 -1.50 -16.11 -4.16
N VAL A 130 -2.37 -16.09 -5.17
CA VAL A 130 -3.69 -15.45 -5.08
C VAL A 130 -4.52 -16.05 -3.94
N GLU A 131 -4.46 -17.37 -3.79
CA GLU A 131 -5.19 -18.11 -2.75
C GLU A 131 -4.68 -17.76 -1.36
N GLU A 132 -3.37 -17.61 -1.18
CA GLU A 132 -2.77 -17.18 0.10
C GLU A 132 -3.25 -15.77 0.47
N ILE A 133 -3.20 -14.81 -0.48
CA ILE A 133 -3.67 -13.44 -0.23
C ILE A 133 -5.16 -13.43 0.10
N ARG A 134 -5.97 -14.17 -0.66
CA ARG A 134 -7.41 -14.27 -0.41
C ARG A 134 -7.71 -14.83 0.98
N ALA A 135 -7.05 -15.91 1.37
CA ALA A 135 -7.22 -16.49 2.71
C ALA A 135 -6.85 -15.50 3.84
N ILE A 136 -5.80 -14.68 3.64
CA ILE A 136 -5.43 -13.62 4.57
C ILE A 136 -6.53 -12.54 4.63
N CYS A 137 -7.00 -12.07 3.47
CA CYS A 137 -8.05 -11.05 3.39
C CYS A 137 -9.36 -11.52 4.03
N ASP A 138 -9.83 -12.71 3.68
CA ASP A 138 -11.06 -13.28 4.24
C ASP A 138 -10.96 -13.41 5.77
N THR A 139 -9.81 -13.88 6.27
CA THR A 139 -9.58 -14.02 7.70
C THR A 139 -9.54 -12.66 8.39
N ALA A 140 -8.78 -11.69 7.87
CA ALA A 140 -8.69 -10.34 8.43
C ALA A 140 -10.07 -9.66 8.47
N HIS A 141 -10.79 -9.71 7.36
CA HIS A 141 -12.13 -9.10 7.25
C HIS A 141 -13.15 -9.76 8.20
N SER A 142 -13.04 -11.07 8.46
CA SER A 142 -13.95 -11.75 9.42
C SER A 142 -13.82 -11.20 10.85
N PHE A 143 -12.67 -10.63 11.19
CA PHE A 143 -12.42 -9.94 12.46
C PHE A 143 -12.57 -8.41 12.37
N GLY A 144 -13.02 -7.86 11.25
CA GLY A 144 -13.16 -6.42 11.03
C GLY A 144 -11.85 -5.67 10.80
N MET A 145 -10.73 -6.40 10.61
CA MET A 145 -9.44 -5.83 10.24
C MET A 145 -9.40 -5.47 8.75
N ARG A 146 -8.45 -4.62 8.35
CA ARG A 146 -8.17 -4.25 6.96
C ARG A 146 -6.85 -4.88 6.50
N VAL A 147 -6.66 -4.96 5.18
CA VAL A 147 -5.43 -5.51 4.59
C VAL A 147 -4.71 -4.46 3.77
N HIS A 148 -3.47 -4.18 4.16
CA HIS A 148 -2.50 -3.40 3.42
C HIS A 148 -1.53 -4.33 2.69
N LEU A 149 -1.24 -4.05 1.44
CA LEU A 149 -0.21 -4.72 0.66
C LEU A 149 0.91 -3.73 0.34
N ASP A 150 2.07 -3.93 0.96
CA ASP A 150 3.31 -3.28 0.51
C ASP A 150 3.72 -3.89 -0.82
N GLY A 151 3.45 -3.16 -1.88
CA GLY A 151 3.74 -3.51 -3.26
C GLY A 151 4.99 -2.83 -3.82
N ALA A 152 5.99 -2.54 -2.98
CA ALA A 152 7.26 -1.97 -3.44
C ALA A 152 7.90 -2.79 -4.58
N ARG A 153 7.55 -4.10 -4.66
CA ARG A 153 7.99 -5.05 -5.70
C ARG A 153 6.82 -5.78 -6.36
N ILE A 154 5.62 -5.21 -6.34
CA ILE A 154 4.42 -5.86 -6.89
C ILE A 154 4.56 -6.17 -8.39
N SER A 155 5.22 -5.31 -9.16
CA SER A 155 5.47 -5.54 -10.58
C SER A 155 6.32 -6.79 -10.81
N ASN A 156 7.33 -7.04 -9.96
CA ASN A 156 8.16 -8.24 -10.02
C ASN A 156 7.34 -9.51 -9.71
N ALA A 157 6.49 -9.46 -8.68
CA ALA A 157 5.61 -10.56 -8.33
C ALA A 157 4.59 -10.83 -9.45
N THR A 158 3.97 -9.78 -10.00
CA THR A 158 3.06 -9.89 -11.14
C THR A 158 3.75 -10.54 -12.34
N ALA A 159 4.96 -10.09 -12.68
CA ALA A 159 5.73 -10.66 -13.79
C ALA A 159 6.06 -12.15 -13.59
N SER A 160 6.33 -12.58 -12.35
CA SER A 160 6.65 -13.97 -12.03
C SER A 160 5.43 -14.91 -12.10
N LEU A 161 4.21 -14.37 -12.00
CA LEU A 161 2.97 -15.15 -11.92
C LEU A 161 2.06 -15.02 -13.15
N GLY A 162 2.47 -14.29 -14.18
CA GLY A 162 1.66 -14.17 -15.41
C GLY A 162 2.00 -12.92 -16.22
N GLY A 163 2.36 -11.82 -15.57
CA GLY A 163 2.92 -10.63 -16.20
C GLY A 163 1.91 -9.66 -16.81
N ASP A 164 0.62 -9.75 -16.48
CA ASP A 164 -0.43 -8.89 -17.04
C ASP A 164 -1.27 -8.17 -15.97
N ALA A 165 -2.15 -7.27 -16.44
CA ALA A 165 -3.06 -6.53 -15.57
C ALA A 165 -4.06 -7.45 -14.83
N ALA A 166 -4.44 -8.58 -15.39
CA ALA A 166 -5.33 -9.54 -14.73
C ALA A 166 -4.62 -10.18 -13.53
N THR A 167 -3.35 -10.57 -13.69
CA THR A 167 -2.51 -11.07 -12.59
C THR A 167 -2.36 -10.02 -11.49
N PHE A 168 -2.11 -8.76 -11.85
CA PHE A 168 -2.04 -7.67 -10.84
C PHE A 168 -3.36 -7.55 -10.06
N ARG A 169 -4.51 -7.54 -10.74
CA ARG A 169 -5.82 -7.47 -10.08
C ARG A 169 -6.07 -8.66 -9.16
N ALA A 170 -5.74 -9.87 -9.63
CA ALA A 170 -5.90 -11.09 -8.86
C ALA A 170 -5.05 -11.08 -7.57
N LEU A 171 -3.82 -10.54 -7.63
CA LEU A 171 -2.92 -10.42 -6.48
C LEU A 171 -3.28 -9.26 -5.52
N THR A 172 -4.21 -8.39 -5.89
CA THR A 172 -4.53 -7.19 -5.12
C THR A 172 -6.03 -7.12 -4.78
N PHE A 173 -6.76 -6.27 -5.46
CA PHE A 173 -8.14 -5.94 -5.11
C PHE A 173 -9.13 -7.09 -5.29
N GLU A 174 -8.93 -7.99 -6.26
CA GLU A 174 -9.78 -9.17 -6.43
C GLU A 174 -9.54 -10.24 -5.35
N ALA A 175 -8.34 -10.29 -4.77
CA ALA A 175 -8.07 -11.11 -3.59
C ALA A 175 -8.62 -10.53 -2.28
N GLY A 176 -9.05 -9.26 -2.28
CA GLY A 176 -9.63 -8.61 -1.12
C GLY A 176 -8.75 -7.54 -0.46
N VAL A 177 -7.58 -7.21 -1.01
CA VAL A 177 -6.71 -6.15 -0.47
C VAL A 177 -7.45 -4.82 -0.43
N ASP A 178 -7.30 -4.07 0.66
CA ASP A 178 -7.98 -2.79 0.89
C ASP A 178 -7.15 -1.60 0.40
N VAL A 179 -5.83 -1.63 0.60
CA VAL A 179 -4.90 -0.59 0.17
C VAL A 179 -3.60 -1.21 -0.31
N VAL A 180 -3.07 -0.68 -1.42
CA VAL A 180 -1.78 -1.09 -2.00
C VAL A 180 -0.82 0.10 -2.01
N SER A 181 0.38 -0.07 -1.44
CA SER A 181 1.52 0.81 -1.71
C SER A 181 2.20 0.32 -2.99
N PHE A 182 1.93 0.98 -4.13
CA PHE A 182 2.47 0.58 -5.42
C PHE A 182 3.85 1.18 -5.65
N GLY A 183 4.86 0.31 -5.82
CA GLY A 183 6.26 0.71 -6.00
C GLY A 183 6.64 1.02 -7.44
N GLY A 184 7.03 2.26 -7.71
CA GLY A 184 7.62 2.66 -8.98
C GLY A 184 9.13 2.82 -8.93
N THR A 185 9.70 3.31 -7.84
CA THR A 185 11.13 3.59 -7.70
C THR A 185 12.00 2.34 -7.93
N LYS A 186 11.60 1.17 -7.39
CA LYS A 186 12.30 -0.10 -7.62
C LYS A 186 12.08 -0.67 -9.02
N ASN A 187 11.25 0.00 -9.84
CA ASN A 187 10.93 -0.36 -11.23
C ASN A 187 11.38 0.75 -12.20
N ALA A 188 12.61 1.23 -12.03
CA ALA A 188 13.30 2.21 -12.86
C ALA A 188 12.69 3.62 -12.89
N MET A 189 11.77 3.96 -11.99
CA MET A 189 11.27 5.32 -11.85
C MET A 189 12.16 6.15 -10.92
N PHE A 190 12.18 7.45 -11.13
CA PHE A 190 12.95 8.40 -10.32
C PHE A 190 12.06 8.96 -9.20
N GLY A 191 11.95 8.23 -8.07
CA GLY A 191 11.21 8.68 -6.90
C GLY A 191 9.71 8.83 -7.15
N ALA A 192 9.04 7.75 -7.59
CA ALA A 192 7.62 7.73 -7.87
C ALA A 192 6.96 6.48 -7.26
N GLU A 193 5.98 6.71 -6.40
CA GLU A 193 5.16 5.69 -5.75
C GLU A 193 3.69 6.11 -5.83
N ALA A 194 2.78 5.16 -5.65
CA ALA A 194 1.36 5.44 -5.56
C ALA A 194 0.70 4.63 -4.44
N VAL A 195 -0.16 5.26 -3.67
CA VAL A 195 -1.06 4.57 -2.74
C VAL A 195 -2.41 4.43 -3.41
N LEU A 196 -2.83 3.19 -3.63
CA LEU A 196 -4.08 2.81 -4.28
C LEU A 196 -5.06 2.38 -3.18
N LEU A 197 -6.12 3.15 -2.99
CA LEU A 197 -7.06 3.01 -1.88
C LEU A 197 -8.40 2.53 -2.41
N ARG A 198 -8.87 1.36 -1.99
CA ARG A 198 -10.22 0.90 -2.34
C ARG A 198 -11.23 1.92 -1.83
N ARG A 199 -12.07 2.46 -2.73
CA ARG A 199 -13.05 3.47 -2.35
C ARG A 199 -14.08 2.93 -1.36
N GLY A 200 -14.39 3.74 -0.34
CA GLY A 200 -15.32 3.38 0.73
C GLY A 200 -14.72 2.56 1.88
N VAL A 201 -13.46 2.14 1.77
CA VAL A 201 -12.75 1.39 2.82
C VAL A 201 -11.79 2.27 3.58
N ALA A 202 -10.98 3.05 2.85
CA ALA A 202 -10.01 3.95 3.44
C ALA A 202 -10.69 5.23 3.98
N SER A 203 -10.00 5.89 4.90
CA SER A 203 -10.43 7.14 5.49
C SER A 203 -10.53 8.26 4.45
N ASP A 204 -11.56 9.09 4.52
CA ASP A 204 -11.69 10.36 3.78
C ASP A 204 -10.57 11.35 4.13
N ARG A 205 -9.80 11.08 5.20
CA ARG A 205 -8.65 11.88 5.66
C ARG A 205 -7.34 11.54 4.94
N SER A 206 -7.29 10.57 4.05
CA SER A 206 -6.06 10.09 3.40
C SER A 206 -5.23 11.20 2.74
N GLY A 207 -5.90 12.18 2.12
CA GLY A 207 -5.25 13.36 1.55
C GLY A 207 -4.56 14.24 2.60
N PHE A 208 -5.16 14.39 3.78
CA PHE A 208 -4.55 15.15 4.88
C PHE A 208 -3.36 14.41 5.48
N ILE A 209 -3.48 13.10 5.67
CA ILE A 209 -2.39 12.24 6.15
C ILE A 209 -1.20 12.34 5.19
N ARG A 210 -1.44 12.25 3.87
CA ARG A 210 -0.40 12.44 2.85
C ARG A 210 0.29 13.80 3.00
N LYS A 211 -0.47 14.88 3.21
CA LYS A 211 0.10 16.22 3.36
C LYS A 211 0.88 16.37 4.65
N GLN A 212 0.37 15.86 5.78
CA GLN A 212 1.04 15.91 7.09
C GLN A 212 2.39 15.17 7.06
N ASN A 213 2.45 14.06 6.33
CA ASN A 213 3.67 13.26 6.18
C ASN A 213 4.54 13.70 4.99
N THR A 214 4.39 14.93 4.52
CA THR A 214 5.19 15.59 3.49
C THR A 214 5.16 14.91 2.11
N GLN A 215 4.25 13.97 1.85
CA GLN A 215 4.16 13.20 0.62
C GLN A 215 3.33 13.88 -0.49
N LEU A 216 3.05 15.17 -0.39
CA LEU A 216 2.34 15.96 -1.40
C LEU A 216 3.26 17.06 -1.97
N PRO A 217 4.11 16.77 -2.96
CA PRO A 217 4.96 17.79 -3.61
C PRO A 217 4.12 18.70 -4.53
N SER A 218 4.51 19.97 -4.62
CA SER A 218 3.78 20.91 -5.46
C SER A 218 3.86 20.57 -6.95
N LYS A 219 4.98 20.02 -7.42
CA LYS A 219 5.22 19.62 -8.81
C LYS A 219 4.87 18.15 -9.08
N MET A 220 3.68 17.72 -8.66
CA MET A 220 3.19 16.36 -8.78
C MET A 220 3.26 15.81 -10.21
N ARG A 221 3.09 16.66 -11.22
CA ARG A 221 3.13 16.26 -12.63
C ARG A 221 4.40 15.47 -13.02
N TYR A 222 5.53 15.70 -12.36
CA TYR A 222 6.78 14.98 -12.66
C TYR A 222 6.78 13.56 -12.09
N THR A 223 6.16 13.36 -10.94
CA THR A 223 5.92 12.01 -10.40
C THR A 223 4.94 11.26 -11.28
N SER A 224 3.81 11.88 -11.60
CA SER A 224 2.72 11.28 -12.37
C SER A 224 3.13 10.95 -13.82
N ALA A 225 3.97 11.79 -14.45
CA ALA A 225 4.44 11.56 -15.82
C ALA A 225 5.25 10.25 -15.95
N GLN A 226 5.92 9.81 -14.90
CA GLN A 226 6.66 8.56 -14.91
C GLN A 226 5.70 7.36 -14.96
N PHE A 227 4.59 7.44 -14.24
CA PHE A 227 3.54 6.42 -14.29
C PHE A 227 2.80 6.39 -15.63
N VAL A 228 2.53 7.55 -16.23
CA VAL A 228 1.95 7.59 -17.58
C VAL A 228 2.82 6.83 -18.57
N GLU A 229 4.15 6.99 -18.52
CA GLU A 229 5.08 6.28 -19.40
C GLU A 229 5.19 4.78 -19.10
N ALA A 230 5.17 4.41 -17.82
CA ALA A 230 5.38 3.02 -17.40
C ALA A 230 4.12 2.14 -17.53
N LEU A 231 2.93 2.75 -17.52
CA LEU A 231 1.65 2.04 -17.64
C LEU A 231 1.11 2.03 -19.09
N THR A 232 1.86 2.63 -20.05
CA THR A 232 1.53 2.57 -21.49
C THR A 232 2.06 1.29 -22.09
#